data_a6b3c132b89eed58c17445da2f6089b9
#
_entry.id   a6b3c132b89eed58c17445da2f6089b9
#
_cell.length_a   1.000
_cell.length_b   1.000
_cell.length_c   1.000
_cell.angle_alpha   90.00
_cell.angle_beta   90.00
_cell.angle_gamma   90.00
#
_symmetry.space_group_name_H-M   'P 1'
#
loop_
_entity.id
_entity.type
_entity.pdbx_description
1 polymer ?
#
loop_
_entity_poly.entity_id
_entity_poly.type
_entity_poly.pdbx_seq_one_letter_code
_entity_poly.pdbx_strand_id
1 'polypeptide(L)'
;MRRFAIAMAALGLVACLDTGTTDGSTTSEPSDPATETFTGFVPPIIISQMTKTALGDYYLDERIGTGPVLEGPRIVIFSYLTFLKNGLIVDQQVGAQQDLNQVVRGLQDGLVGMRAGGERVVVVPSALAFGSFAKPPIPANSTLVFDVVLNDLP
;
A
#
# COMPACT_ATOMS: atom_id res chain seq x y z
N MET A 1 -0.98 -1.94 20.06
CA MET A 1 -1.29 -0.97 18.97
C MET A 1 0.02 -0.29 18.57
N ARG A 2 0.71 -0.83 17.57
CA ARG A 2 1.85 -0.14 16.96
C ARG A 2 1.28 0.78 15.89
N ARG A 3 1.13 2.03 16.23
CA ARG A 3 0.73 3.07 15.27
C ARG A 3 1.94 3.40 14.42
N PHE A 4 1.82 3.37 13.09
CA PHE A 4 2.79 4.01 12.22
C PHE A 4 2.93 5.48 12.65
N ALA A 5 4.06 5.82 13.27
CA ALA A 5 4.36 7.19 13.62
C ALA A 5 5.00 7.86 12.40
N ILE A 6 4.34 8.87 11.88
CA ILE A 6 4.89 9.72 10.82
C ILE A 6 6.00 10.55 11.44
N ALA A 7 7.25 10.28 11.10
CA ALA A 7 8.36 11.15 11.44
C ALA A 7 8.33 12.35 10.48
N MET A 8 7.91 13.50 10.97
CA MET A 8 8.18 14.80 10.31
C MET A 8 9.68 15.07 10.40
N ALA A 9 10.42 14.77 9.36
CA ALA A 9 11.80 15.18 9.22
C ALA A 9 11.86 16.57 8.56
N ALA A 10 12.39 17.53 9.30
CA ALA A 10 12.64 18.88 8.85
C ALA A 10 13.69 18.95 7.73
N LEU A 11 13.49 19.94 6.86
CA LEU A 11 14.32 20.38 5.75
C LEU A 11 15.84 20.26 6.00
N GLY A 12 16.51 19.55 5.10
CA GLY A 12 17.94 19.70 4.85
C GLY A 12 18.18 19.81 3.36
N LEU A 13 18.41 21.03 2.90
CA LEU A 13 18.76 21.35 1.53
C LEU A 13 20.20 20.88 1.26
N VAL A 14 20.38 19.89 0.39
CA VAL A 14 21.68 19.64 -0.25
C VAL A 14 21.46 19.51 -1.73
N ALA A 15 21.88 20.53 -2.46
CA ALA A 15 21.99 20.50 -3.90
C ALA A 15 23.24 19.68 -4.27
N CYS A 16 23.05 18.62 -5.05
CA CYS A 16 24.10 18.03 -5.87
C CYS A 16 23.64 18.06 -7.32
N LEU A 17 24.34 18.89 -8.11
CA LEU A 17 24.35 18.79 -9.57
C LEU A 17 24.97 17.44 -9.92
N ASP A 18 24.25 16.63 -10.67
CA ASP A 18 24.89 15.63 -11.53
C ASP A 18 24.36 15.77 -12.94
N THR A 19 25.31 16.12 -13.80
CA THR A 19 25.17 16.24 -15.25
C THR A 19 25.37 14.87 -15.88
N GLY A 20 24.39 14.43 -16.65
CA GLY A 20 24.75 13.51 -17.69
C GLY A 20 23.89 12.32 -17.95
N THR A 21 23.21 12.44 -18.98
CA THR A 21 22.98 11.53 -20.10
C THR A 21 21.51 11.21 -20.31
N THR A 22 20.95 11.89 -21.30
CA THR A 22 19.73 11.53 -22.02
C THR A 22 19.84 10.10 -22.57
N ASP A 23 18.96 9.23 -22.08
CA ASP A 23 18.49 8.15 -22.92
C ASP A 23 16.97 8.10 -22.82
N GLY A 24 16.36 8.52 -23.91
CA GLY A 24 14.91 8.59 -24.05
C GLY A 24 14.34 7.20 -24.33
N SER A 25 13.82 6.57 -23.32
CA SER A 25 12.81 5.53 -23.48
C SER A 25 11.82 5.62 -22.33
N THR A 26 10.85 6.51 -22.47
CA THR A 26 9.69 6.60 -21.58
C THR A 26 8.67 5.53 -21.94
N THR A 27 8.99 4.29 -21.69
CA THR A 27 7.99 3.27 -21.42
C THR A 27 7.95 3.14 -19.92
N SER A 28 7.05 3.88 -19.27
CA SER A 28 6.78 3.68 -17.84
C SER A 28 6.07 2.36 -17.67
N GLU A 29 6.83 1.27 -17.66
CA GLU A 29 6.34 0.01 -17.14
C GLU A 29 5.93 0.22 -15.69
N PRO A 30 4.84 -0.42 -15.24
CA PRO A 30 4.49 -0.39 -13.81
C PRO A 30 5.66 -0.94 -13.01
N SER A 31 6.26 -0.09 -12.16
CA SER A 31 7.41 -0.48 -11.35
C SER A 31 7.05 -1.61 -10.40
N ASP A 32 7.90 -2.64 -10.33
CA ASP A 32 7.79 -3.67 -9.29
C ASP A 32 8.17 -3.03 -7.94
N PRO A 33 7.29 -3.08 -6.92
CA PRO A 33 7.59 -2.57 -5.59
C PRO A 33 8.91 -3.05 -5.01
N ALA A 34 9.40 -4.22 -5.42
CA ALA A 34 10.69 -4.76 -4.99
C ALA A 34 11.89 -3.87 -5.35
N THR A 35 11.76 -3.03 -6.37
CA THR A 35 12.80 -2.11 -6.84
C THR A 35 12.62 -0.68 -6.32
N GLU A 36 11.54 -0.41 -5.61
CA GLU A 36 11.20 0.91 -5.12
C GLU A 36 11.75 1.18 -3.72
N THR A 37 11.98 2.46 -3.42
CA THR A 37 12.37 2.92 -2.08
C THR A 37 11.16 3.53 -1.38
N PHE A 38 10.88 3.05 -0.18
CA PHE A 38 9.81 3.53 0.67
C PHE A 38 10.40 4.40 1.79
N THR A 39 9.94 5.64 1.89
CA THR A 39 10.42 6.61 2.87
C THR A 39 9.28 7.15 3.72
N GLY A 40 9.59 7.66 4.91
CA GLY A 40 8.58 8.25 5.80
C GLY A 40 7.78 7.24 6.62
N PHE A 41 8.16 5.96 6.62
CA PHE A 41 7.52 4.92 7.42
C PHE A 41 8.34 4.57 8.65
N VAL A 42 7.67 4.37 9.79
CA VAL A 42 8.28 3.91 11.03
C VAL A 42 7.35 2.85 11.67
N PRO A 43 7.77 1.58 11.70
CA PRO A 43 9.03 1.02 11.19
C PRO A 43 9.13 1.12 9.64
N PRO A 44 10.33 1.03 9.06
CA PRO A 44 10.50 1.09 7.61
C PRO A 44 9.84 -0.10 6.91
N ILE A 45 9.30 0.14 5.71
CA ILE A 45 8.78 -0.92 4.83
C ILE A 45 9.96 -1.61 4.16
N ILE A 46 10.08 -2.91 4.37
CA ILE A 46 11.13 -3.76 3.79
C ILE A 46 10.46 -4.85 2.96
N ILE A 47 10.38 -4.64 1.65
CA ILE A 47 9.67 -5.54 0.72
C ILE A 47 10.19 -6.98 0.79
N SER A 48 11.49 -7.18 1.01
CA SER A 48 12.07 -8.53 1.12
C SER A 48 11.57 -9.34 2.34
N GLN A 49 10.92 -8.70 3.30
CA GLN A 49 10.28 -9.34 4.46
C GLN A 49 8.77 -9.58 4.25
N MET A 50 8.22 -9.13 3.14
CA MET A 50 6.81 -9.26 2.80
C MET A 50 6.58 -10.50 1.93
N THR A 51 5.37 -11.01 1.96
CA THR A 51 4.92 -12.10 1.08
C THR A 51 4.42 -11.50 -0.22
N LYS A 52 4.97 -11.96 -1.36
CA LYS A 52 4.47 -11.59 -2.69
C LYS A 52 3.27 -12.44 -3.05
N THR A 53 2.20 -11.82 -3.51
CA THR A 53 1.03 -12.52 -4.03
C THR A 53 1.24 -12.98 -5.48
N ALA A 54 0.33 -13.79 -6.00
CA ALA A 54 0.37 -14.24 -7.39
C ALA A 54 0.16 -13.09 -8.40
N LEU A 55 -0.51 -12.01 -8.00
CA LEU A 55 -0.75 -10.84 -8.86
C LEU A 55 0.41 -9.83 -8.83
N GLY A 56 1.29 -9.90 -7.83
CA GLY A 56 2.49 -9.06 -7.73
C GLY A 56 2.43 -7.95 -6.71
N ASP A 57 1.38 -7.87 -5.91
CA ASP A 57 1.36 -7.07 -4.69
C ASP A 57 2.08 -7.80 -3.54
N TYR A 58 2.38 -7.08 -2.47
CA TYR A 58 3.10 -7.61 -1.32
C TYR A 58 2.32 -7.35 -0.05
N TYR A 59 2.33 -8.29 0.90
CA TYR A 59 1.71 -8.08 2.20
C TYR A 59 2.57 -8.56 3.37
N LEU A 60 2.33 -7.98 4.52
CA LEU A 60 2.90 -8.36 5.81
C LEU A 60 1.82 -8.29 6.88
N ASP A 61 1.60 -9.42 7.57
CA ASP A 61 0.73 -9.43 8.75
C ASP A 61 1.48 -8.83 9.94
N GLU A 62 1.04 -7.68 10.42
CA GLU A 62 1.54 -7.10 11.67
C GLU A 62 0.89 -7.75 12.88
N ARG A 63 -0.38 -8.13 12.73
CA ARG A 63 -1.12 -8.89 13.72
C ARG A 63 -2.08 -9.87 13.04
N ILE A 64 -1.99 -11.13 13.41
CA ILE A 64 -2.94 -12.16 12.96
C ILE A 64 -4.22 -12.05 13.81
N GLY A 65 -5.37 -11.88 13.15
CA GLY A 65 -6.66 -11.88 13.81
C GLY A 65 -7.08 -13.26 14.29
N THR A 66 -8.07 -13.31 15.19
CA THR A 66 -8.62 -14.55 15.74
C THR A 66 -9.99 -14.90 15.17
N GLY A 67 -10.59 -14.00 14.40
CA GLY A 67 -11.89 -14.18 13.79
C GLY A 67 -11.86 -15.06 12.52
N PRO A 68 -12.98 -15.09 11.77
CA PRO A 68 -13.08 -15.85 10.52
C PRO A 68 -12.08 -15.35 9.48
N VAL A 69 -11.73 -16.23 8.52
CA VAL A 69 -10.80 -15.93 7.43
C VAL A 69 -11.57 -15.29 6.27
N LEU A 70 -10.98 -14.27 5.66
CA LEU A 70 -11.45 -13.70 4.41
C LEU A 70 -11.02 -14.62 3.24
N GLU A 71 -11.94 -15.41 2.71
CA GLU A 71 -11.66 -16.38 1.64
C GLU A 71 -11.71 -15.78 0.23
N GLY A 72 -12.26 -14.57 0.08
CA GLY A 72 -12.38 -13.88 -1.20
C GLY A 72 -13.11 -12.55 -1.07
N PRO A 73 -13.22 -11.79 -2.19
CA PRO A 73 -13.89 -10.49 -2.17
C PRO A 73 -15.36 -10.61 -1.73
N ARG A 74 -15.73 -9.87 -0.69
CA ARG A 74 -17.07 -9.79 -0.12
C ARG A 74 -17.26 -8.46 0.60
N ILE A 75 -18.42 -8.25 1.16
CA ILE A 75 -18.65 -7.12 2.08
C ILE A 75 -17.85 -7.38 3.36
N VAL A 76 -17.08 -6.40 3.78
CA VAL A 76 -16.26 -6.41 5.00
C VAL A 76 -16.42 -5.12 5.78
N ILE A 77 -16.12 -5.15 7.08
CA ILE A 77 -15.95 -3.94 7.88
C ILE A 77 -14.46 -3.80 8.15
N PHE A 78 -13.85 -2.72 7.65
CA PHE A 78 -12.43 -2.49 7.84
C PHE A 78 -12.08 -1.02 7.99
N SER A 79 -10.92 -0.78 8.56
CA SER A 79 -10.28 0.53 8.66
C SER A 79 -9.00 0.51 7.87
N TYR A 80 -8.67 1.60 7.16
CA TYR A 80 -7.42 1.67 6.42
C TYR A 80 -6.85 3.08 6.37
N LEU A 81 -5.53 3.13 6.20
CA LEU A 81 -4.79 4.30 5.77
C LEU A 81 -4.10 3.96 4.46
N THR A 82 -4.17 4.86 3.49
CA THR A 82 -3.47 4.72 2.20
C THR A 82 -2.36 5.76 2.12
N PHE A 83 -1.17 5.30 1.80
CA PHE A 83 0.01 6.13 1.68
C PHE A 83 0.61 6.04 0.28
N LEU A 84 1.23 7.12 -0.17
CA LEU A 84 2.24 7.07 -1.21
C LEU A 84 3.56 6.50 -0.65
N LYS A 85 4.46 6.07 -1.53
CA LYS A 85 5.77 5.50 -1.13
C LYS A 85 6.66 6.45 -0.31
N ASN A 86 6.36 7.74 -0.26
CA ASN A 86 7.04 8.75 0.56
C ASN A 86 6.39 8.97 1.94
N GLY A 87 5.41 8.14 2.31
CA GLY A 87 4.71 8.22 3.59
C GLY A 87 3.57 9.25 3.65
N LEU A 88 3.27 9.94 2.54
CA LEU A 88 2.14 10.88 2.50
C LEU A 88 0.82 10.12 2.51
N ILE A 89 -0.05 10.41 3.47
CA ILE A 89 -1.42 9.88 3.52
C ILE A 89 -2.24 10.53 2.42
N VAL A 90 -2.89 9.71 1.60
CA VAL A 90 -3.72 10.16 0.47
C VAL A 90 -5.18 9.74 0.59
N ASP A 91 -5.48 8.75 1.43
CA ASP A 91 -6.85 8.31 1.71
C ASP A 91 -6.90 7.62 3.08
N GLN A 92 -8.07 7.66 3.73
CA GLN A 92 -8.29 6.99 5.01
C GLN A 92 -9.77 6.70 5.24
N GLN A 93 -10.02 5.61 5.95
CA GLN A 93 -11.37 5.22 6.36
C GLN A 93 -11.33 4.49 7.70
N VAL A 94 -12.34 4.68 8.54
CA VAL A 94 -12.41 4.02 9.85
C VAL A 94 -13.74 3.28 9.97
N GLY A 95 -13.66 1.96 10.20
CA GLY A 95 -14.82 1.11 10.52
C GLY A 95 -15.92 1.12 9.46
N ALA A 96 -15.58 1.34 8.19
CA ALA A 96 -16.58 1.36 7.14
C ALA A 96 -16.92 -0.04 6.65
N GLN A 97 -18.19 -0.26 6.39
CA GLN A 97 -18.66 -1.42 5.64
C GLN A 97 -18.46 -1.15 4.15
N GLN A 98 -17.72 -2.01 3.48
CA GLN A 98 -17.42 -1.85 2.07
C GLN A 98 -17.38 -3.19 1.34
N ASP A 99 -17.83 -3.18 0.10
CA ASP A 99 -17.66 -4.31 -0.80
C ASP A 99 -16.24 -4.28 -1.40
N LEU A 100 -15.45 -5.32 -1.14
CA LEU A 100 -14.10 -5.46 -1.67
C LEU A 100 -14.06 -5.54 -3.20
N ASN A 101 -15.16 -5.86 -3.88
CA ASN A 101 -15.22 -5.79 -5.33
C ASN A 101 -15.13 -4.35 -5.87
N GLN A 102 -15.30 -3.34 -5.00
CA GLN A 102 -15.26 -1.91 -5.36
C GLN A 102 -13.92 -1.24 -5.03
N VAL A 103 -12.97 -1.95 -4.41
CA VAL A 103 -11.63 -1.43 -4.12
C VAL A 103 -10.64 -1.84 -5.21
N VAL A 104 -9.44 -1.24 -5.20
CA VAL A 104 -8.38 -1.59 -6.17
C VAL A 104 -7.99 -3.05 -6.08
N ARG A 105 -7.65 -3.66 -7.22
CA ARG A 105 -7.47 -5.10 -7.33
C ARG A 105 -6.35 -5.65 -6.43
N GLY A 106 -5.25 -4.93 -6.28
CA GLY A 106 -4.17 -5.35 -5.40
C GLY A 106 -4.60 -5.37 -3.92
N LEU A 107 -5.48 -4.46 -3.49
CA LEU A 107 -6.01 -4.52 -2.13
C LEU A 107 -6.96 -5.72 -1.94
N GLN A 108 -7.77 -6.06 -2.95
CA GLN A 108 -8.60 -7.27 -2.89
C GLN A 108 -7.74 -8.52 -2.69
N ASP A 109 -6.69 -8.66 -3.50
CA ASP A 109 -5.80 -9.83 -3.47
C ASP A 109 -4.99 -9.87 -2.17
N GLY A 110 -4.40 -8.74 -1.78
CA GLY A 110 -3.58 -8.62 -0.58
C GLY A 110 -4.34 -8.88 0.72
N LEU A 111 -5.67 -8.73 0.75
CA LEU A 111 -6.49 -9.00 1.94
C LEU A 111 -6.97 -10.45 2.04
N VAL A 112 -6.96 -11.22 0.96
CA VAL A 112 -7.36 -12.64 0.99
C VAL A 112 -6.47 -13.41 1.97
N GLY A 113 -7.07 -14.29 2.75
CA GLY A 113 -6.41 -15.04 3.81
C GLY A 113 -6.25 -14.29 5.14
N MET A 114 -6.58 -12.99 5.19
CA MET A 114 -6.58 -12.23 6.44
C MET A 114 -7.72 -12.68 7.37
N ARG A 115 -7.48 -12.66 8.67
CA ARG A 115 -8.51 -12.97 9.68
C ARG A 115 -9.09 -11.69 10.27
N ALA A 116 -10.39 -11.71 10.56
CA ALA A 116 -11.04 -10.61 11.28
C ALA A 116 -10.35 -10.37 12.64
N GLY A 117 -10.17 -9.09 12.99
CA GLY A 117 -9.35 -8.63 14.12
C GLY A 117 -7.87 -8.52 13.81
N GLY A 118 -7.43 -8.85 12.59
CA GLY A 118 -6.04 -8.74 12.15
C GLY A 118 -5.66 -7.35 11.65
N GLU A 119 -4.35 -7.16 11.46
CA GLU A 119 -3.73 -5.94 10.95
C GLU A 119 -2.67 -6.32 9.91
N ARG A 120 -2.72 -5.71 8.73
CA ARG A 120 -1.90 -6.09 7.58
C ARG A 120 -1.49 -4.85 6.79
N VAL A 121 -0.21 -4.78 6.45
CA VAL A 121 0.29 -3.84 5.47
C VAL A 121 0.27 -4.48 4.09
N VAL A 122 -0.28 -3.78 3.09
CA VAL A 122 -0.32 -4.24 1.69
C VAL A 122 0.33 -3.19 0.81
N VAL A 123 1.33 -3.59 0.02
CA VAL A 123 1.99 -2.74 -0.97
C VAL A 123 1.50 -3.12 -2.36
N VAL A 124 0.79 -2.20 -2.99
CA VAL A 124 0.10 -2.41 -4.26
C VAL A 124 0.82 -1.65 -5.37
N PRO A 125 1.40 -2.33 -6.37
CA PRO A 125 1.96 -1.67 -7.54
C PRO A 125 0.90 -0.91 -8.32
N SER A 126 1.29 0.13 -9.03
CA SER A 126 0.36 1.01 -9.76
C SER A 126 -0.55 0.25 -10.72
N ALA A 127 -0.06 -0.81 -11.37
CA ALA A 127 -0.83 -1.65 -12.30
C ALA A 127 -2.04 -2.34 -11.65
N LEU A 128 -1.97 -2.63 -10.35
CA LEU A 128 -3.06 -3.23 -9.56
C LEU A 128 -3.86 -2.19 -8.77
N ALA A 129 -3.54 -0.89 -8.92
CA ALA A 129 -4.21 0.25 -8.32
C ALA A 129 -4.87 1.13 -9.40
N PHE A 130 -4.39 2.35 -9.62
CA PHE A 130 -4.96 3.29 -10.57
C PHE A 130 -4.20 3.36 -11.91
N GLY A 131 -3.07 2.66 -12.04
CA GLY A 131 -2.28 2.62 -13.27
C GLY A 131 -1.83 4.02 -13.72
N SER A 132 -1.95 4.28 -15.02
CA SER A 132 -1.60 5.56 -15.63
C SER A 132 -2.63 6.69 -15.37
N PHE A 133 -3.72 6.41 -14.66
CA PHE A 133 -4.71 7.41 -14.31
C PHE A 133 -4.35 8.10 -13.00
N ALA A 134 -4.25 9.42 -13.02
CA ALA A 134 -4.15 10.21 -11.79
C ALA A 134 -5.53 10.31 -11.12
N LYS A 135 -5.59 10.04 -9.82
CA LYS A 135 -6.77 10.27 -8.98
C LYS A 135 -6.36 11.20 -7.83
N PRO A 136 -6.49 12.51 -7.98
CA PRO A 136 -6.04 13.45 -6.95
C PRO A 136 -6.55 13.08 -5.55
N PRO A 137 -5.67 13.03 -4.51
CA PRO A 137 -4.26 13.46 -4.49
C PRO A 137 -3.24 12.41 -4.96
N ILE A 138 -3.67 11.27 -5.54
CA ILE A 138 -2.81 10.17 -5.99
C ILE A 138 -2.32 10.47 -7.42
N PRO A 139 -1.00 10.63 -7.65
CA PRO A 139 -0.42 10.78 -8.99
C PRO A 139 -0.60 9.52 -9.85
N ALA A 140 -0.51 9.66 -11.15
CA ALA A 140 -0.44 8.53 -12.07
C ALA A 140 0.79 7.65 -11.77
N ASN A 141 0.68 6.36 -12.04
CA ASN A 141 1.75 5.36 -11.84
C ASN A 141 2.28 5.28 -10.40
N SER A 142 1.43 5.57 -9.41
CA SER A 142 1.82 5.51 -8.00
C SER A 142 1.65 4.12 -7.42
N THR A 143 2.72 3.60 -6.79
CA THR A 143 2.63 2.49 -5.86
C THR A 143 1.98 2.98 -4.58
N LEU A 144 1.01 2.23 -4.07
CA LEU A 144 0.27 2.54 -2.86
C LEU A 144 0.62 1.58 -1.73
N VAL A 145 0.66 2.11 -0.52
CA VAL A 145 0.80 1.33 0.70
C VAL A 145 -0.48 1.47 1.50
N PHE A 146 -1.11 0.35 1.80
CA PHE A 146 -2.29 0.27 2.65
C PHE A 146 -1.90 -0.32 4.00
N ASP A 147 -2.27 0.36 5.07
CA ASP A 147 -2.27 -0.17 6.42
C ASP A 147 -3.73 -0.48 6.78
N VAL A 148 -4.05 -1.75 6.98
CA VAL A 148 -5.43 -2.24 7.06
C VAL A 148 -5.67 -2.97 8.36
N VAL A 149 -6.75 -2.61 9.04
CA VAL A 149 -7.33 -3.38 10.14
C VAL A 149 -8.65 -3.99 9.66
N LEU A 150 -8.72 -5.30 9.55
CA LEU A 150 -9.96 -6.02 9.23
C LEU A 150 -10.78 -6.16 10.51
N ASN A 151 -11.82 -5.33 10.65
CA ASN A 151 -12.62 -5.27 11.87
C ASN A 151 -13.58 -6.46 11.99
N ASP A 152 -14.33 -6.76 10.91
CA ASP A 152 -15.32 -7.83 10.91
C ASP A 152 -15.62 -8.34 9.49
N LEU A 153 -16.18 -9.55 9.42
CA LEU A 153 -16.70 -10.22 8.23
C LEU A 153 -18.19 -10.56 8.47
N PRO A 154 -19.12 -9.63 8.15
CA PRO A 154 -20.55 -9.85 8.35
C PRO A 154 -21.15 -10.93 7.43
#